data_423882e22af2ec12d15e1e8ef2ca6909
#
_entry.id   423882e22af2ec12d15e1e8ef2ca6909
#
_cell.length_a   1.000
_cell.length_b   1.000
_cell.length_c   1.000
_cell.angle_alpha   90.00
_cell.angle_beta   90.00
_cell.angle_gamma   90.00
#
_symmetry.space_group_name_H-M   'P 1'
#
loop_
_entity.id
_entity.type
_entity.pdbx_description
1 polymer ?
#
loop_
_entity_poly.entity_id
_entity_poly.type
_entity_poly.pdbx_seq_one_letter_code
_entity_poly.pdbx_strand_id
1 'polypeptide(L)'
;MVEVSDAKLAAAKERWQKERAERPIPVSVRFETASARVIVDFANGACFMFPARALEGLQDATAEQLADVELLGETGLHWETLDVDYTISGLMNGIFGSRTFMETQRKGGQSRSPAKTAASRANGAKGGRPRKMP
;
A
#
# COMPACT_ATOMS: atom_id res chain seq x y z
N MET A 1 9.09 -23.76 32.95
CA MET A 1 9.47 -22.35 32.81
C MET A 1 10.72 -22.27 31.95
N VAL A 2 10.62 -21.66 30.80
CA VAL A 2 11.75 -21.55 29.90
C VAL A 2 12.46 -20.23 30.19
N GLU A 3 13.64 -20.32 30.77
CA GLU A 3 14.49 -19.15 30.93
C GLU A 3 15.13 -18.79 29.61
N VAL A 4 14.92 -17.56 29.16
CA VAL A 4 15.65 -17.03 28.01
C VAL A 4 17.05 -16.68 28.47
N SER A 5 18.07 -17.28 27.90
CA SER A 5 19.44 -16.99 28.27
C SER A 5 19.84 -15.57 27.88
N ASP A 6 20.77 -14.98 28.62
CA ASP A 6 21.28 -13.64 28.31
C ASP A 6 21.88 -13.56 26.90
N ALA A 7 22.48 -14.64 26.42
CA ALA A 7 23.01 -14.73 25.06
C ALA A 7 21.89 -14.64 24.01
N LYS A 8 20.75 -15.27 24.25
CA LYS A 8 19.59 -15.19 23.36
C LYS A 8 18.98 -13.81 23.35
N LEU A 9 18.90 -13.16 24.50
CA LEU A 9 18.41 -11.77 24.61
C LEU A 9 19.33 -10.81 23.87
N ALA A 10 20.64 -10.95 24.01
CA ALA A 10 21.62 -10.12 23.31
C ALA A 10 21.52 -10.32 21.80
N ALA A 11 21.41 -11.55 21.34
CA ALA A 11 21.25 -11.86 19.91
C ALA A 11 19.93 -11.31 19.35
N ALA A 12 18.85 -11.35 20.12
CA ALA A 12 17.57 -10.77 19.73
C ALA A 12 17.65 -9.25 19.63
N LYS A 13 18.31 -8.58 20.58
CA LYS A 13 18.54 -7.15 20.56
C LYS A 13 19.38 -6.71 19.35
N GLU A 14 20.46 -7.44 19.07
CA GLU A 14 21.31 -7.16 17.92
C GLU A 14 20.53 -7.29 16.61
N ARG A 15 19.73 -8.33 16.47
CA ARG A 15 18.88 -8.54 15.30
C ARG A 15 17.88 -7.40 15.14
N TRP A 16 17.22 -7.02 16.22
CA TRP A 16 16.25 -5.93 16.21
C TRP A 16 16.88 -4.61 15.80
N GLN A 17 18.04 -4.29 16.37
CA GLN A 17 18.78 -3.07 16.04
C GLN A 17 19.24 -3.07 14.57
N LYS A 18 19.69 -4.20 14.08
CA LYS A 18 20.10 -4.36 12.69
C LYS A 18 18.92 -4.20 11.74
N GLU A 19 17.80 -4.87 12.02
CA GLU A 19 16.58 -4.76 11.24
C GLU A 19 16.06 -3.32 11.23
N ARG A 20 16.10 -2.65 12.36
CA ARG A 20 15.70 -1.25 12.48
C ARG A 20 16.62 -0.33 11.69
N ALA A 21 17.92 -0.57 11.68
CA ALA A 21 18.90 0.21 10.93
C ALA A 21 18.74 0.04 9.41
N GLU A 22 18.38 -1.16 8.98
CA GLU A 22 18.16 -1.49 7.57
C GLU A 22 16.78 -1.07 7.07
N ARG A 23 15.82 -0.93 7.98
CA ARG A 23 14.44 -0.59 7.66
C ARG A 23 14.28 0.92 7.50
N PRO A 24 13.54 1.38 6.47
CA PRO A 24 13.19 2.79 6.37
C PRO A 24 12.35 3.23 7.58
N ILE A 25 12.73 4.35 8.19
CA ILE A 25 12.01 4.89 9.34
C ILE A 25 11.11 6.02 8.86
N PRO A 26 9.78 5.89 9.00
CA PRO A 26 8.87 6.94 8.58
C PRO A 26 8.96 8.14 9.52
N VAL A 27 8.97 9.33 8.97
CA VAL A 27 9.00 10.57 9.74
C VAL A 27 7.75 11.40 9.57
N SER A 28 7.01 11.20 8.49
CA SER A 28 5.75 11.89 8.25
C SER A 28 4.87 11.12 7.28
N VAL A 29 3.57 11.37 7.36
CA VAL A 29 2.58 10.85 6.42
C VAL A 29 1.60 11.97 6.10
N ARG A 30 1.13 12.02 4.85
CA ARG A 30 0.13 12.98 4.40
C ARG A 30 -0.71 12.40 3.27
N PHE A 31 -1.92 12.91 3.14
CA PHE A 31 -2.79 12.61 2.01
C PHE A 31 -2.76 13.78 1.02
N GLU A 32 -2.49 13.47 -0.23
CA GLU A 32 -2.51 14.45 -1.31
C GLU A 32 -3.84 14.38 -2.05
N THR A 33 -4.64 15.45 -1.93
CA THR A 33 -6.00 15.47 -2.47
C THR A 33 -6.00 15.40 -4.00
N ALA A 34 -5.08 16.09 -4.64
CA ALA A 34 -5.04 16.17 -6.11
C ALA A 34 -4.84 14.80 -6.78
N SER A 35 -3.99 13.95 -6.21
CA SER A 35 -3.68 12.62 -6.75
C SER A 35 -4.43 11.49 -6.04
N ALA A 36 -5.11 11.80 -4.93
CA ALA A 36 -5.74 10.82 -4.03
C ALA A 36 -4.75 9.77 -3.51
N ARG A 37 -3.51 10.20 -3.27
CA ARG A 37 -2.43 9.33 -2.79
C ARG A 37 -2.00 9.67 -1.38
N VAL A 38 -1.62 8.65 -0.64
CA VAL A 38 -0.95 8.79 0.64
C VAL A 38 0.55 8.77 0.39
N ILE A 39 1.26 9.69 1.03
CA ILE A 39 2.71 9.85 0.88
C ILE A 39 3.35 9.66 2.24
N VAL A 40 4.25 8.68 2.35
CA VAL A 40 5.03 8.42 3.55
C VAL A 40 6.46 8.86 3.28
N ASP A 41 6.95 9.79 4.07
CA ASP A 41 8.33 10.27 3.98
C ASP A 41 9.19 9.53 5.01
N PHE A 42 10.38 9.12 4.59
CA PHE A 42 11.32 8.40 5.44
C PHE A 42 12.51 9.28 5.84
N ALA A 43 13.13 8.94 6.95
CA ALA A 43 14.27 9.68 7.50
C ALA A 43 15.46 9.77 6.54
N ASN A 44 15.60 8.80 5.64
CA ASN A 44 16.69 8.78 4.65
C ASN A 44 16.43 9.63 3.40
N GLY A 45 15.32 10.38 3.37
CA GLY A 45 14.95 11.22 2.24
C GLY A 45 14.10 10.51 1.17
N ALA A 46 13.92 9.20 1.26
CA ALA A 46 13.03 8.46 0.36
C ALA A 46 11.57 8.70 0.73
N CYS A 47 10.67 8.46 -0.20
CA CYS A 47 9.24 8.44 0.09
C CYS A 47 8.56 7.27 -0.61
N PHE A 48 7.43 6.86 -0.05
CA PHE A 48 6.56 5.83 -0.63
C PHE A 48 5.17 6.42 -0.81
N MET A 49 4.61 6.22 -1.99
CA MET A 49 3.28 6.71 -2.33
C MET A 49 2.40 5.56 -2.78
N PHE A 50 1.14 5.61 -2.39
CA PHE A 50 0.17 4.63 -2.83
C PHE A 50 -1.21 5.26 -2.98
N PRO A 51 -2.08 4.70 -3.86
CA PRO A 51 -3.44 5.21 -4.01
C PRO A 51 -4.27 4.83 -2.79
N ALA A 52 -4.79 5.83 -2.08
CA ALA A 52 -5.54 5.62 -0.84
C ALA A 52 -6.77 4.74 -1.04
N ARG A 53 -7.51 4.98 -2.13
CA ARG A 53 -8.76 4.26 -2.39
C ARG A 53 -8.58 2.84 -2.93
N ALA A 54 -7.34 2.42 -3.16
CA ALA A 54 -7.05 1.03 -3.49
C ALA A 54 -7.03 0.11 -2.26
N LEU A 55 -7.01 0.69 -1.06
CA LEU A 55 -6.97 -0.07 0.19
C LEU A 55 -8.36 -0.48 0.64
N GLU A 56 -8.47 -1.71 1.13
CA GLU A 56 -9.71 -2.20 1.75
C GLU A 56 -10.07 -1.31 2.95
N GLY A 57 -11.31 -0.86 2.99
CA GLY A 57 -11.81 0.04 4.03
C GLY A 57 -11.71 1.52 3.68
N LEU A 58 -11.01 1.89 2.62
CA LEU A 58 -10.82 3.28 2.21
C LEU A 58 -11.44 3.63 0.85
N GLN A 59 -12.09 2.68 0.18
CA GLN A 59 -12.62 2.88 -1.18
C GLN A 59 -13.61 4.03 -1.27
N ASP A 60 -14.50 4.14 -0.28
CA ASP A 60 -15.58 5.13 -0.25
C ASP A 60 -15.34 6.27 0.74
N ALA A 61 -14.12 6.39 1.26
CA ALA A 61 -13.78 7.42 2.23
C ALA A 61 -13.79 8.80 1.59
N THR A 62 -14.18 9.80 2.38
CA THR A 62 -14.09 11.21 1.96
C THR A 62 -12.64 11.68 1.97
N ALA A 63 -12.35 12.76 1.27
CA ALA A 63 -11.01 13.37 1.30
C ALA A 63 -10.60 13.77 2.72
N GLU A 64 -11.54 14.26 3.52
CA GLU A 64 -11.29 14.63 4.93
C GLU A 64 -10.93 13.41 5.77
N GLN A 65 -11.62 12.29 5.56
CA GLN A 65 -11.32 11.04 6.26
C GLN A 65 -9.95 10.50 5.85
N LEU A 66 -9.60 10.57 4.57
CA LEU A 66 -8.30 10.13 4.08
C LEU A 66 -7.16 11.03 4.58
N ALA A 67 -7.43 12.32 4.75
CA ALA A 67 -6.44 13.28 5.28
C ALA A 67 -6.14 13.05 6.76
N ASP A 68 -6.97 12.31 7.46
CA ASP A 68 -6.82 11.98 8.89
C ASP A 68 -5.73 10.91 9.14
N VAL A 69 -5.03 10.49 8.14
CA VAL A 69 -3.98 9.47 8.27
C VAL A 69 -2.86 9.93 9.19
N GLU A 70 -2.43 9.04 10.07
CA GLU A 70 -1.34 9.29 11.00
C GLU A 70 -0.38 8.10 11.09
N LEU A 71 0.84 8.38 11.51
CA LEU A 71 1.81 7.31 11.76
C LEU A 71 1.44 6.61 13.07
N LEU A 72 1.45 5.29 13.05
CA LEU A 72 1.30 4.45 14.23
C LEU A 72 2.66 3.82 14.56
N GLY A 73 3.41 4.47 15.44
CA GLY A 73 4.78 4.07 15.72
C GLY A 73 5.68 4.21 14.48
N GLU A 74 6.62 3.30 14.33
CA GLU A 74 7.58 3.30 13.21
C GLU A 74 7.17 2.34 12.07
N THR A 75 6.06 1.63 12.21
CA THR A 75 5.72 0.55 11.29
C THR A 75 4.32 0.63 10.68
N GLY A 76 3.44 1.47 11.24
CA GLY A 76 2.04 1.45 10.88
C GLY A 76 1.46 2.78 10.45
N LEU A 77 0.35 2.71 9.76
CA LEU A 77 -0.52 3.84 9.42
C LEU A 77 -1.90 3.58 10.01
N HIS A 78 -2.55 4.65 10.47
CA HIS A 78 -3.85 4.58 11.10
C HIS A 78 -4.75 5.72 10.62
N TRP A 79 -6.02 5.38 10.35
CA TRP A 79 -7.09 6.32 10.05
C TRP A 79 -8.11 6.23 11.18
N GLU A 80 -8.08 7.19 12.09
CA GLU A 80 -8.88 7.18 13.32
C GLU A 80 -10.38 7.11 13.04
N THR A 81 -10.88 8.00 12.20
CA THR A 81 -12.32 8.07 11.91
C THR A 81 -12.87 6.83 11.23
N LEU A 82 -12.05 6.10 10.53
CA LEU A 82 -12.43 4.87 9.80
C LEU A 82 -12.05 3.60 10.54
N ASP A 83 -11.27 3.73 11.62
CA ASP A 83 -10.71 2.61 12.39
C ASP A 83 -10.01 1.60 11.48
N VAL A 84 -9.14 2.11 10.63
CA VAL A 84 -8.37 1.31 9.66
C VAL A 84 -6.90 1.42 9.96
N ASP A 85 -6.21 0.29 9.96
CA ASP A 85 -4.79 0.17 10.22
C ASP A 85 -4.11 -0.61 9.09
N TYR A 86 -2.91 -0.17 8.72
CA TYR A 86 -2.06 -0.88 7.77
C TYR A 86 -0.61 -0.82 8.23
N THR A 87 0.17 -1.84 7.86
CA THR A 87 1.61 -1.79 8.03
C THR A 87 2.26 -1.18 6.79
N ILE A 88 3.26 -0.34 6.99
CA ILE A 88 3.99 0.28 5.88
C ILE A 88 4.68 -0.79 5.04
N SER A 89 5.32 -1.77 5.68
CA SER A 89 5.99 -2.87 4.96
C SER A 89 5.01 -3.70 4.14
N GLY A 90 3.81 -3.97 4.68
CA GLY A 90 2.76 -4.66 3.94
C GLY A 90 2.34 -3.89 2.70
N LEU A 91 2.12 -2.58 2.83
CA LEU A 91 1.76 -1.72 1.71
C LEU A 91 2.87 -1.67 0.65
N MET A 92 4.12 -1.58 1.06
CA MET A 92 5.26 -1.60 0.14
C MET A 92 5.37 -2.92 -0.62
N ASN A 93 4.86 -4.01 -0.04
CA ASN A 93 4.78 -5.32 -0.68
C ASN A 93 3.48 -5.53 -1.47
N GLY A 94 2.66 -4.49 -1.62
CA GLY A 94 1.43 -4.56 -2.39
C GLY A 94 0.25 -5.18 -1.66
N ILE A 95 0.31 -5.30 -0.34
CA ILE A 95 -0.78 -5.87 0.46
C ILE A 95 -1.75 -4.74 0.84
N PHE A 96 -2.83 -4.61 0.07
CA PHE A 96 -3.82 -3.53 0.21
C PHE A 96 -5.11 -3.96 0.91
N GLY A 97 -5.13 -5.13 1.50
CA GLY A 97 -6.28 -5.63 2.21
C GLY A 97 -6.18 -7.11 2.51
N SER A 98 -7.29 -7.72 2.88
CA SER A 98 -7.37 -9.15 3.12
C SER A 98 -7.11 -9.94 1.84
N ARG A 99 -6.76 -11.21 2.01
CA ARG A 99 -6.56 -12.11 0.87
C ARG A 99 -7.81 -12.18 -0.02
N THR A 100 -8.98 -12.23 0.58
CA THR A 100 -10.25 -12.25 -0.14
C THR A 100 -10.45 -10.96 -0.95
N PHE A 101 -10.17 -9.81 -0.35
CA PHE A 101 -10.24 -8.52 -1.03
C PHE A 101 -9.32 -8.48 -2.23
N MET A 102 -8.05 -8.87 -2.05
CA MET A 102 -7.04 -8.89 -3.11
C MET A 102 -7.43 -9.81 -4.27
N GLU A 103 -7.96 -10.99 -3.96
CA GLU A 103 -8.44 -11.93 -4.98
C GLU A 103 -9.64 -11.39 -5.75
N THR A 104 -10.57 -10.73 -5.06
CA THR A 104 -11.74 -10.10 -5.69
C THR A 104 -11.32 -9.01 -6.66
N GLN A 105 -10.37 -8.17 -6.27
CA GLN A 105 -9.84 -7.12 -7.14
C GLN A 105 -9.16 -7.70 -8.38
N ARG A 106 -8.39 -8.76 -8.22
CA ARG A 106 -7.76 -9.46 -9.34
C ARG A 106 -8.80 -10.05 -10.30
N LYS A 107 -9.82 -10.72 -9.76
CA LYS A 107 -10.93 -11.28 -10.55
C LYS A 107 -11.71 -10.18 -11.27
N GLY A 108 -11.97 -9.06 -10.60
CA GLY A 108 -12.61 -7.89 -11.21
C GLY A 108 -11.82 -7.37 -12.40
N GLY A 109 -10.47 -7.31 -12.30
CA GLY A 109 -9.59 -6.92 -13.39
C GLY A 109 -9.57 -7.92 -14.54
N GLN A 110 -9.86 -9.19 -14.28
CA GLN A 110 -9.87 -10.27 -15.27
C GLN A 110 -11.26 -10.54 -15.84
N SER A 111 -12.33 -10.01 -15.22
CA SER A 111 -13.69 -10.28 -15.69
C SER A 111 -13.92 -9.64 -17.06
N ARG A 112 -14.51 -10.41 -17.98
CA ARG A 112 -14.87 -9.94 -19.31
C ARG A 112 -16.38 -9.74 -19.37
N SER A 113 -16.82 -8.51 -19.18
CA SER A 113 -18.21 -8.14 -19.48
C SER A 113 -18.33 -7.78 -20.96
N PRO A 114 -19.51 -7.86 -21.59
CA PRO A 114 -19.69 -7.40 -22.97
C PRO A 114 -19.24 -5.96 -23.18
N ALA A 115 -19.54 -5.07 -22.23
CA ALA A 115 -19.12 -3.68 -22.30
C ALA A 115 -17.60 -3.53 -22.23
N LYS A 116 -16.95 -4.29 -21.37
CA LYS A 116 -15.49 -4.28 -21.21
C LYS A 116 -14.79 -4.82 -22.45
N THR A 117 -15.35 -5.85 -23.06
CA THR A 117 -14.83 -6.41 -24.30
C THR A 117 -14.97 -5.43 -25.48
N ALA A 118 -16.12 -4.77 -25.59
CA ALA A 118 -16.36 -3.76 -26.61
C ALA A 118 -15.40 -2.57 -26.46
N ALA A 119 -15.19 -2.08 -25.23
CA ALA A 119 -14.26 -1.01 -24.95
C ALA A 119 -12.82 -1.39 -25.31
N SER A 120 -12.38 -2.59 -24.99
CA SER A 120 -11.06 -3.10 -25.36
C SER A 120 -10.86 -3.19 -26.86
N ARG A 121 -11.87 -3.64 -27.58
CA ARG A 121 -11.85 -3.71 -29.06
C ARG A 121 -11.79 -2.32 -29.68
N ALA A 122 -12.60 -1.39 -29.17
CA ALA A 122 -12.61 -0.01 -29.66
C ALA A 122 -11.25 0.67 -29.44
N ASN A 123 -10.63 0.47 -28.28
CA ASN A 123 -9.31 1.00 -27.97
C ASN A 123 -8.23 0.36 -28.86
N GLY A 124 -8.31 -0.92 -29.10
CA GLY A 124 -7.40 -1.63 -29.99
C GLY A 124 -7.49 -1.14 -31.44
N ALA A 125 -8.69 -0.83 -31.92
CA ALA A 125 -8.92 -0.31 -33.27
C ALA A 125 -8.43 1.13 -33.43
N LYS A 126 -8.49 1.95 -32.37
CA LYS A 126 -8.17 3.38 -32.44
C LYS A 126 -6.70 3.73 -32.31
N GLY A 127 -5.92 2.93 -31.63
CA GLY A 127 -4.61 3.42 -31.25
C GLY A 127 -3.63 2.37 -30.82
N GLY A 128 -3.90 1.16 -31.15
CA GLY A 128 -2.89 0.14 -31.03
C GLY A 128 -1.63 0.61 -31.73
N ARG A 129 -0.50 0.21 -31.22
CA ARG A 129 0.78 0.41 -31.85
C ARG A 129 0.65 0.19 -33.34
N PRO A 130 0.98 1.17 -34.21
CA PRO A 130 0.88 0.94 -35.64
C PRO A 130 1.67 -0.29 -35.98
N ARG A 131 1.00 -1.26 -36.61
CA ARG A 131 1.73 -2.38 -37.18
C ARG A 131 2.72 -1.79 -38.20
N LYS A 132 3.98 -2.09 -38.03
CA LYS A 132 4.91 -1.87 -39.11
C LYS A 132 4.39 -2.62 -40.33
N MET A 133 3.91 -1.89 -41.27
CA MET A 133 3.67 -2.45 -42.58
C MET A 133 5.00 -2.95 -43.14
N PRO A 134 5.06 -4.15 -43.64
CA PRO A 134 6.27 -4.63 -44.33
C PRO A 134 6.63 -3.72 -45.49
#